data_9777c8e7a42172a3a24f48af6bf16d5f
#
_entry.id   9777c8e7a42172a3a24f48af6bf16d5f
#
_cell.length_a   1.000
_cell.length_b   1.000
_cell.length_c   1.000
_cell.angle_alpha   90.00
_cell.angle_beta   90.00
_cell.angle_gamma   90.00
#
_symmetry.space_group_name_H-M   'P 1'
#
loop_
_entity.id
_entity.type
_entity.pdbx_description
1 polymer ?
#
loop_
_entity_poly.entity_id
_entity_poly.type
_entity_poly.pdbx_seq_one_letter_code
_entity_poly.pdbx_strand_id
1 'polypeptide(L)'
;GEQLHTFLDNIEKTHGLYSPPALGLAAAIACCGFTFLLGGGPIEMFCAFVGAGIGNYLRCKLTKHHFTLFLCIVSSVSLACFAYAGLLKLGEILFGISVQHEAGYICAMLFIIPGFPFITSGIDLAKLDMRSGIERLTYALIVILVATMSAWIMALILHLKPVDFIKLSLSTEQWILFRLLASFCGVFGFSIMFNSPVRLAVAAAGIGAVANTLRLELVDLANIPPAAAAFIGALTAGLLASLLKNKVGYPRISCLLYTSPSP
;
A
#
# COMPACT_ATOMS: atom_id res chain seq x y z
N GLY A 1 -21.88 -32.97 13.97
CA GLY A 1 -22.11 -32.45 12.59
C GLY A 1 -22.78 -31.09 12.55
N GLU A 2 -23.99 -30.95 13.13
CA GLU A 2 -24.80 -29.72 13.03
C GLU A 2 -24.14 -28.46 13.62
N GLN A 3 -23.47 -28.57 14.76
CA GLN A 3 -22.75 -27.45 15.38
C GLN A 3 -21.60 -26.94 14.51
N LEU A 4 -20.92 -27.83 13.77
CA LEU A 4 -19.85 -27.45 12.85
C LEU A 4 -20.43 -26.75 11.60
N HIS A 5 -21.54 -27.26 11.06
CA HIS A 5 -22.21 -26.62 9.93
C HIS A 5 -22.72 -25.21 10.31
N THR A 6 -23.38 -25.08 11.46
CA THR A 6 -23.83 -23.76 11.95
C THR A 6 -22.68 -22.80 12.19
N PHE A 7 -21.53 -23.31 12.66
CA PHE A 7 -20.32 -22.49 12.86
C PHE A 7 -19.72 -22.05 11.51
N LEU A 8 -19.65 -22.95 10.53
CA LEU A 8 -19.16 -22.63 9.19
C LEU A 8 -20.09 -21.64 8.46
N ASP A 9 -21.41 -21.85 8.56
CA ASP A 9 -22.43 -20.93 8.01
C ASP A 9 -22.34 -19.53 8.65
N ASN A 10 -22.04 -19.44 9.94
CA ASN A 10 -21.81 -18.17 10.61
C ASN A 10 -20.52 -17.49 10.13
N ILE A 11 -19.44 -18.24 9.88
CA ILE A 11 -18.20 -17.71 9.32
C ILE A 11 -18.44 -17.19 7.90
N GLU A 12 -19.15 -17.95 7.06
CA GLU A 12 -19.47 -17.55 5.69
C GLU A 12 -20.32 -16.27 5.63
N LYS A 13 -21.22 -16.10 6.59
CA LYS A 13 -22.04 -14.88 6.75
C LYS A 13 -21.32 -13.71 7.38
N THR A 14 -20.12 -13.93 7.93
CA THR A 14 -19.35 -12.84 8.58
C THR A 14 -18.80 -11.89 7.53
N HIS A 15 -19.37 -10.71 7.43
CA HIS A 15 -18.88 -9.65 6.57
C HIS A 15 -17.56 -9.10 7.13
N GLY A 16 -16.69 -8.57 6.23
CA GLY A 16 -15.48 -7.86 6.64
C GLY A 16 -15.77 -6.73 7.65
N LEU A 17 -14.79 -6.41 8.48
CA LEU A 17 -14.90 -5.39 9.54
C LEU A 17 -15.25 -4.00 9.01
N TYR A 18 -14.93 -3.73 7.73
CA TYR A 18 -15.02 -2.40 7.15
C TYR A 18 -15.92 -2.36 5.91
N SER A 19 -16.65 -1.27 5.78
CA SER A 19 -17.46 -0.99 4.60
C SER A 19 -16.59 -0.61 3.41
N PRO A 20 -17.07 -0.77 2.15
CA PRO A 20 -16.32 -0.37 0.97
C PRO A 20 -15.86 1.10 0.96
N PRO A 21 -16.64 2.08 1.44
CA PRO A 21 -16.15 3.46 1.57
C PRO A 21 -14.99 3.60 2.56
N ALA A 22 -15.03 2.87 3.68
CA ALA A 22 -13.96 2.88 4.67
C ALA A 22 -12.66 2.28 4.09
N LEU A 23 -12.76 1.21 3.30
CA LEU A 23 -11.62 0.61 2.60
C LEU A 23 -11.09 1.54 1.49
N GLY A 24 -11.97 2.29 0.82
CA GLY A 24 -11.57 3.34 -0.12
C GLY A 24 -10.77 4.44 0.59
N LEU A 25 -11.26 4.94 1.73
CA LEU A 25 -10.55 5.95 2.52
C LEU A 25 -9.21 5.44 3.06
N ALA A 26 -9.16 4.18 3.50
CA ALA A 26 -7.92 3.55 3.95
C ALA A 26 -6.86 3.50 2.82
N ALA A 27 -7.26 3.12 1.60
CA ALA A 27 -6.39 3.16 0.43
C ALA A 27 -5.94 4.59 0.09
N ALA A 28 -6.83 5.56 0.18
CA ALA A 28 -6.52 6.97 -0.05
C ALA A 28 -5.42 7.46 0.91
N ILE A 29 -5.57 7.19 2.22
CA ILE A 29 -4.59 7.54 3.25
C ILE A 29 -3.25 6.82 3.00
N ALA A 30 -3.29 5.52 2.69
CA ALA A 30 -2.09 4.73 2.42
C ALA A 30 -1.32 5.28 1.21
N CYS A 31 -1.98 5.45 0.07
CA CYS A 31 -1.34 5.93 -1.16
C CYS A 31 -0.83 7.36 -1.03
N CYS A 32 -1.55 8.23 -0.32
CA CYS A 32 -1.09 9.58 0.01
C CYS A 32 0.22 9.56 0.79
N GLY A 33 0.32 8.74 1.86
CA GLY A 33 1.54 8.58 2.63
C GLY A 33 2.69 8.03 1.78
N PHE A 34 2.45 7.00 1.00
CA PHE A 34 3.47 6.42 0.11
C PHE A 34 3.90 7.39 -1.00
N THR A 35 3.00 8.25 -1.50
CA THR A 35 3.37 9.29 -2.46
C THR A 35 4.47 10.20 -1.90
N PHE A 36 4.31 10.66 -0.66
CA PHE A 36 5.35 11.46 0.00
C PHE A 36 6.66 10.67 0.20
N LEU A 37 6.58 9.42 0.63
CA LEU A 37 7.76 8.56 0.85
C LEU A 37 8.54 8.29 -0.44
N LEU A 38 7.87 8.30 -1.59
CA LEU A 38 8.47 8.17 -2.91
C LEU A 38 9.00 9.49 -3.48
N GLY A 39 8.82 10.60 -2.77
CA GLY A 39 9.32 11.93 -3.14
C GLY A 39 8.28 12.84 -3.75
N GLY A 40 7.01 12.44 -3.82
CA GLY A 40 5.92 13.28 -4.32
C GLY A 40 5.59 14.44 -3.39
N GLY A 41 5.17 15.56 -3.97
CA GLY A 41 4.76 16.76 -3.25
C GLY A 41 3.28 16.77 -2.86
N PRO A 42 2.79 17.87 -2.28
CA PRO A 42 1.40 17.98 -1.81
C PRO A 42 0.34 17.79 -2.91
N ILE A 43 0.66 18.18 -4.14
CA ILE A 43 -0.24 18.06 -5.30
C ILE A 43 -0.41 16.59 -5.66
N GLU A 44 0.70 15.86 -5.82
CA GLU A 44 0.69 14.42 -6.10
C GLU A 44 0.03 13.64 -4.96
N MET A 45 0.29 14.02 -3.71
CA MET A 45 -0.34 13.42 -2.53
C MET A 45 -1.86 13.55 -2.58
N PHE A 46 -2.37 14.73 -2.90
CA PHE A 46 -3.82 14.98 -3.00
C PHE A 46 -4.45 14.21 -4.16
N CYS A 47 -3.84 14.26 -5.35
CA CYS A 47 -4.33 13.54 -6.53
C CYS A 47 -4.29 12.02 -6.31
N ALA A 48 -3.23 11.49 -5.68
CA ALA A 48 -3.11 10.07 -5.35
C ALA A 48 -4.12 9.66 -4.26
N PHE A 49 -4.39 10.52 -3.27
CA PHE A 49 -5.41 10.28 -2.26
C PHE A 49 -6.79 10.03 -2.90
N VAL A 50 -7.21 10.93 -3.77
CA VAL A 50 -8.52 10.81 -4.43
C VAL A 50 -8.53 9.64 -5.41
N GLY A 51 -7.49 9.50 -6.24
CA GLY A 51 -7.38 8.42 -7.23
C GLY A 51 -7.42 7.04 -6.60
N ALA A 52 -6.60 6.80 -5.57
CA ALA A 52 -6.57 5.52 -4.85
C ALA A 52 -7.88 5.25 -4.10
N GLY A 53 -8.47 6.28 -3.48
CA GLY A 53 -9.73 6.15 -2.76
C GLY A 53 -10.87 5.66 -3.66
N ILE A 54 -11.05 6.31 -4.80
CA ILE A 54 -12.07 5.95 -5.80
C ILE A 54 -11.76 4.59 -6.44
N GLY A 55 -10.50 4.33 -6.79
CA GLY A 55 -10.07 3.07 -7.39
C GLY A 55 -10.32 1.88 -6.47
N ASN A 56 -9.91 1.95 -5.21
CA ASN A 56 -10.14 0.86 -4.26
C ASN A 56 -11.62 0.70 -3.88
N TYR A 57 -12.38 1.78 -3.80
CA TYR A 57 -13.83 1.70 -3.61
C TYR A 57 -14.51 0.90 -4.73
N LEU A 58 -14.17 1.19 -6.00
CA LEU A 58 -14.65 0.43 -7.15
C LEU A 58 -14.24 -1.04 -7.04
N ARG A 59 -12.96 -1.31 -6.75
CA ARG A 59 -12.46 -2.67 -6.55
C ARG A 59 -13.30 -3.44 -5.54
N CYS A 60 -13.57 -2.85 -4.37
CA CYS A 60 -14.37 -3.48 -3.33
C CYS A 60 -15.80 -3.78 -3.79
N LYS A 61 -16.42 -2.88 -4.56
CA LYS A 61 -17.74 -3.10 -5.15
C LYS A 61 -17.74 -4.23 -6.16
N LEU A 62 -16.80 -4.22 -7.11
CA LEU A 62 -16.70 -5.27 -8.13
C LEU A 62 -16.45 -6.65 -7.51
N THR A 63 -15.58 -6.72 -6.49
CA THR A 63 -15.33 -7.97 -5.75
C THR A 63 -16.60 -8.49 -5.06
N LYS A 64 -17.41 -7.60 -4.47
CA LYS A 64 -18.71 -7.98 -3.88
C LYS A 64 -19.70 -8.53 -4.90
N HIS A 65 -19.62 -8.09 -6.14
CA HIS A 65 -20.46 -8.58 -7.24
C HIS A 65 -19.86 -9.80 -7.96
N HIS A 66 -18.84 -10.44 -7.36
CA HIS A 66 -18.18 -11.65 -7.87
C HIS A 66 -17.59 -11.53 -9.28
N PHE A 67 -17.18 -10.33 -9.68
CA PHE A 67 -16.44 -10.15 -10.92
C PHE A 67 -15.05 -10.81 -10.84
N THR A 68 -14.51 -11.17 -12.00
CA THR A 68 -13.17 -11.80 -12.08
C THR A 68 -12.08 -10.88 -11.52
N LEU A 69 -11.04 -11.48 -10.92
CA LEU A 69 -9.91 -10.75 -10.36
C LEU A 69 -9.30 -9.75 -11.35
N PHE A 70 -9.09 -10.19 -12.61
CA PHE A 70 -8.50 -9.34 -13.65
C PHE A 70 -9.37 -8.12 -13.95
N LEU A 71 -10.67 -8.29 -14.08
CA LEU A 71 -11.58 -7.17 -14.31
C LEU A 71 -11.55 -6.19 -13.12
N CYS A 72 -11.53 -6.69 -11.90
CA CYS A 72 -11.42 -5.84 -10.70
C CYS A 72 -10.12 -5.02 -10.71
N ILE A 73 -8.99 -5.63 -11.06
CA ILE A 73 -7.68 -4.95 -11.11
C ILE A 73 -7.67 -3.90 -12.22
N VAL A 74 -7.96 -4.32 -13.46
CA VAL A 74 -7.94 -3.42 -14.64
C VAL A 74 -8.83 -2.21 -14.43
N SER A 75 -10.09 -2.44 -14.02
CA SER A 75 -11.06 -1.35 -13.83
C SER A 75 -10.66 -0.40 -12.71
N SER A 76 -10.18 -0.92 -11.58
CA SER A 76 -9.81 -0.10 -10.42
C SER A 76 -8.54 0.72 -10.67
N VAL A 77 -7.53 0.13 -11.31
CA VAL A 77 -6.29 0.83 -11.68
C VAL A 77 -6.58 1.89 -12.74
N SER A 78 -7.34 1.54 -13.78
CA SER A 78 -7.70 2.50 -14.82
C SER A 78 -8.47 3.70 -14.27
N LEU A 79 -9.43 3.45 -13.37
CA LEU A 79 -10.18 4.53 -12.73
C LEU A 79 -9.30 5.38 -11.81
N ALA A 80 -8.38 4.77 -11.07
CA ALA A 80 -7.45 5.51 -10.22
C ALA A 80 -6.52 6.44 -11.04
N CYS A 81 -5.95 5.93 -12.13
CA CYS A 81 -5.10 6.72 -13.04
C CYS A 81 -5.91 7.84 -13.73
N PHE A 82 -7.13 7.53 -14.16
CA PHE A 82 -8.02 8.53 -14.78
C PHE A 82 -8.40 9.63 -13.80
N ALA A 83 -8.76 9.29 -12.56
CA ALA A 83 -9.09 10.25 -11.53
C ALA A 83 -7.88 11.12 -11.17
N TYR A 84 -6.68 10.53 -11.06
CA TYR A 84 -5.44 11.26 -10.84
C TYR A 84 -5.18 12.28 -11.95
N ALA A 85 -5.18 11.86 -13.20
CA ALA A 85 -4.93 12.72 -14.35
C ALA A 85 -6.01 13.81 -14.53
N GLY A 86 -7.28 13.45 -14.28
CA GLY A 86 -8.39 14.40 -14.34
C GLY A 86 -8.27 15.52 -13.31
N LEU A 87 -7.88 15.19 -12.08
CA LEU A 87 -7.62 16.17 -11.03
C LEU A 87 -6.41 17.04 -11.33
N LEU A 88 -5.35 16.45 -11.86
CA LEU A 88 -4.16 17.20 -12.27
C LEU A 88 -4.49 18.22 -13.36
N LYS A 89 -5.22 17.79 -14.41
CA LYS A 89 -5.69 18.70 -15.47
C LYS A 89 -6.64 19.79 -14.94
N LEU A 90 -7.53 19.44 -14.03
CA LEU A 90 -8.41 20.42 -13.39
C LEU A 90 -7.60 21.46 -12.61
N GLY A 91 -6.57 21.00 -11.87
CA GLY A 91 -5.64 21.88 -11.15
C GLY A 91 -4.82 22.78 -12.08
N GLU A 92 -4.39 22.26 -13.24
CA GLU A 92 -3.72 23.03 -14.28
C GLU A 92 -4.61 24.17 -14.80
N ILE A 93 -5.87 23.89 -15.11
CA ILE A 93 -6.82 24.87 -15.64
C ILE A 93 -7.22 25.92 -14.59
N LEU A 94 -7.45 25.49 -13.33
CA LEU A 94 -7.96 26.39 -12.28
C LEU A 94 -6.86 27.18 -11.56
N PHE A 95 -5.67 26.57 -11.38
CA PHE A 95 -4.60 27.11 -10.52
C PHE A 95 -3.28 27.30 -11.26
N GLY A 96 -3.21 26.97 -12.56
CA GLY A 96 -1.97 27.08 -13.34
C GLY A 96 -0.85 26.15 -12.86
N ILE A 97 -1.20 24.98 -12.29
CA ILE A 97 -0.23 24.01 -11.81
C ILE A 97 0.59 23.47 -12.98
N SER A 98 1.92 23.37 -12.82
CA SER A 98 2.78 22.87 -13.90
C SER A 98 2.59 21.36 -14.16
N VAL A 99 2.83 20.94 -15.39
CA VAL A 99 2.66 19.55 -15.88
C VAL A 99 3.65 18.56 -15.24
N GLN A 100 4.60 19.02 -14.41
CA GLN A 100 5.66 18.20 -13.81
C GLN A 100 5.20 17.21 -12.71
N HIS A 101 3.90 17.14 -12.43
CA HIS A 101 3.32 16.29 -11.38
C HIS A 101 2.71 14.98 -11.91
N GLU A 102 3.04 14.59 -13.15
CA GLU A 102 2.41 13.45 -13.82
C GLU A 102 2.81 12.11 -13.20
N ALA A 103 4.04 11.96 -12.68
CA ALA A 103 4.56 10.68 -12.15
C ALA A 103 3.74 10.08 -11.00
N GLY A 104 2.99 10.90 -10.28
CA GLY A 104 2.19 10.46 -9.13
C GLY A 104 1.04 9.51 -9.47
N TYR A 105 0.67 9.31 -10.76
CA TYR A 105 -0.33 8.30 -11.13
C TYR A 105 0.08 6.88 -10.70
N ILE A 106 1.39 6.59 -10.66
CA ILE A 106 1.93 5.32 -10.15
C ILE A 106 1.56 5.16 -8.68
N CYS A 107 1.65 6.24 -7.91
CA CYS A 107 1.30 6.22 -6.49
C CYS A 107 -0.19 5.98 -6.26
N ALA A 108 -1.05 6.46 -7.16
CA ALA A 108 -2.50 6.27 -7.06
C ALA A 108 -2.95 4.81 -7.21
N MET A 109 -2.11 3.92 -7.78
CA MET A 109 -2.42 2.50 -7.95
C MET A 109 -1.77 1.58 -6.89
N LEU A 110 -0.99 2.11 -5.95
CA LEU A 110 -0.25 1.29 -4.98
C LEU A 110 -1.14 0.40 -4.10
N PHE A 111 -2.43 0.71 -3.97
CA PHE A 111 -3.39 -0.12 -3.23
C PHE A 111 -3.58 -1.54 -3.82
N ILE A 112 -3.13 -1.78 -5.06
CA ILE A 112 -3.20 -3.10 -5.73
C ILE A 112 -2.03 -4.01 -5.34
N ILE A 113 -0.92 -3.46 -4.84
CA ILE A 113 0.30 -4.23 -4.60
C ILE A 113 0.02 -5.38 -3.62
N PRO A 114 0.28 -6.64 -4.04
CA PRO A 114 -0.03 -7.82 -3.25
C PRO A 114 1.06 -8.11 -2.20
N GLY A 115 1.32 -7.19 -1.28
CA GLY A 115 2.36 -7.33 -0.26
C GLY A 115 2.18 -8.57 0.62
N PHE A 116 0.94 -8.90 0.99
CA PHE A 116 0.63 -10.09 1.77
C PHE A 116 1.04 -11.41 1.07
N PRO A 117 0.66 -11.67 -0.19
CA PRO A 117 1.09 -12.85 -0.91
C PRO A 117 2.62 -12.94 -1.05
N PHE A 118 3.33 -11.84 -1.25
CA PHE A 118 4.79 -11.85 -1.36
C PHE A 118 5.46 -12.31 -0.05
N ILE A 119 5.07 -11.74 1.07
CA ILE A 119 5.69 -12.08 2.37
C ILE A 119 5.35 -13.51 2.76
N THR A 120 4.09 -13.93 2.59
CA THR A 120 3.68 -15.31 2.91
C THR A 120 4.34 -16.33 1.99
N SER A 121 4.50 -16.02 0.70
CA SER A 121 5.29 -16.83 -0.22
C SER A 121 6.74 -16.99 0.24
N GLY A 122 7.39 -15.88 0.62
CA GLY A 122 8.76 -15.93 1.14
C GLY A 122 8.91 -16.78 2.41
N ILE A 123 7.92 -16.69 3.31
CA ILE A 123 7.89 -17.53 4.54
C ILE A 123 7.71 -19.01 4.21
N ASP A 124 6.81 -19.34 3.28
CA ASP A 124 6.56 -20.72 2.86
C ASP A 124 7.80 -21.32 2.19
N LEU A 125 8.45 -20.57 1.29
CA LEU A 125 9.71 -20.99 0.64
C LEU A 125 10.83 -21.19 1.67
N ALA A 126 10.95 -20.31 2.66
CA ALA A 126 11.93 -20.44 3.73
C ALA A 126 11.70 -21.67 4.61
N LYS A 127 10.45 -22.13 4.70
CA LYS A 127 10.06 -23.39 5.40
C LYS A 127 10.12 -24.63 4.51
N LEU A 128 10.59 -24.50 3.26
CA LEU A 128 10.65 -25.54 2.24
C LEU A 128 9.26 -26.05 1.78
N ASP A 129 8.19 -25.32 2.06
CA ASP A 129 6.88 -25.55 1.44
C ASP A 129 6.87 -24.89 0.04
N MET A 130 7.55 -25.55 -0.89
CA MET A 130 7.78 -25.04 -2.23
C MET A 130 6.47 -24.86 -3.02
N ARG A 131 5.50 -25.75 -2.79
CA ARG A 131 4.22 -25.70 -3.52
C ARG A 131 3.43 -24.45 -3.16
N SER A 132 3.13 -24.25 -1.88
CA SER A 132 2.38 -23.09 -1.41
C SER A 132 3.13 -21.79 -1.70
N GLY A 133 4.46 -21.78 -1.53
CA GLY A 133 5.30 -20.63 -1.80
C GLY A 133 5.26 -20.20 -3.27
N ILE A 134 5.43 -21.15 -4.19
CA ILE A 134 5.40 -20.85 -5.64
C ILE A 134 4.00 -20.43 -6.11
N GLU A 135 2.95 -21.08 -5.64
CA GLU A 135 1.56 -20.71 -5.97
C GLU A 135 1.25 -19.25 -5.57
N ARG A 136 1.61 -18.85 -4.35
CA ARG A 136 1.42 -17.47 -3.86
C ARG A 136 2.29 -16.46 -4.59
N LEU A 137 3.53 -16.82 -4.89
CA LEU A 137 4.43 -15.96 -5.66
C LEU A 137 3.88 -15.72 -7.06
N THR A 138 3.48 -16.78 -7.73
CA THR A 138 2.89 -16.71 -9.08
C THR A 138 1.63 -15.84 -9.09
N TYR A 139 0.75 -16.01 -8.10
CA TYR A 139 -0.42 -15.15 -7.93
C TYR A 139 -0.03 -13.68 -7.79
N ALA A 140 0.95 -13.37 -6.92
CA ALA A 140 1.41 -12.01 -6.71
C ALA A 140 2.01 -11.39 -7.97
N LEU A 141 2.82 -12.15 -8.71
CA LEU A 141 3.42 -11.71 -9.97
C LEU A 141 2.36 -11.42 -11.03
N ILE A 142 1.33 -12.26 -11.16
CA ILE A 142 0.22 -12.04 -12.09
C ILE A 142 -0.54 -10.76 -11.74
N VAL A 143 -0.85 -10.53 -10.46
CA VAL A 143 -1.53 -9.31 -10.01
C VAL A 143 -0.74 -8.06 -10.37
N ILE A 144 0.58 -8.05 -10.11
CA ILE A 144 1.45 -6.92 -10.44
C ILE A 144 1.52 -6.72 -11.95
N LEU A 145 1.71 -7.80 -12.72
CA LEU A 145 1.78 -7.71 -14.17
C LEU A 145 0.52 -7.05 -14.76
N VAL A 146 -0.66 -7.53 -14.35
CA VAL A 146 -1.94 -6.99 -14.82
C VAL A 146 -2.12 -5.52 -14.39
N ALA A 147 -1.77 -5.19 -13.14
CA ALA A 147 -1.86 -3.83 -12.64
C ALA A 147 -0.92 -2.87 -13.37
N THR A 148 0.33 -3.28 -13.58
CA THR A 148 1.35 -2.48 -14.27
C THR A 148 0.98 -2.27 -15.74
N MET A 149 0.52 -3.31 -16.43
CA MET A 149 0.06 -3.20 -17.83
C MET A 149 -1.14 -2.25 -17.93
N SER A 150 -2.09 -2.35 -17.00
CA SER A 150 -3.26 -1.46 -16.95
C SER A 150 -2.85 0.01 -16.75
N ALA A 151 -1.94 0.27 -15.82
CA ALA A 151 -1.43 1.61 -15.56
C ALA A 151 -0.64 2.16 -16.75
N TRP A 152 0.20 1.32 -17.39
CA TRP A 152 0.95 1.70 -18.57
C TRP A 152 0.06 2.05 -19.76
N ILE A 153 -0.98 1.25 -20.02
CA ILE A 153 -1.97 1.54 -21.07
C ILE A 153 -2.68 2.86 -20.76
N MET A 154 -3.09 3.09 -19.50
CA MET A 154 -3.71 4.35 -19.11
C MET A 154 -2.76 5.54 -19.25
N ALA A 155 -1.48 5.38 -18.93
CA ALA A 155 -0.47 6.41 -19.14
C ALA A 155 -0.31 6.78 -20.63
N LEU A 156 -0.35 5.79 -21.53
CA LEU A 156 -0.34 6.04 -22.97
C LEU A 156 -1.59 6.78 -23.46
N ILE A 157 -2.77 6.38 -22.99
CA ILE A 157 -4.05 7.01 -23.39
C ILE A 157 -4.13 8.44 -22.88
N LEU A 158 -3.68 8.69 -21.65
CA LEU A 158 -3.74 10.00 -21.00
C LEU A 158 -2.49 10.86 -21.27
N HIS A 159 -1.54 10.34 -22.06
CA HIS A 159 -0.25 10.99 -22.37
C HIS A 159 0.57 11.36 -21.14
N LEU A 160 0.47 10.58 -20.03
CA LEU A 160 1.22 10.83 -18.80
C LEU A 160 2.68 10.39 -18.97
N LYS A 161 3.60 11.25 -18.52
CA LYS A 161 5.04 10.95 -18.56
C LYS A 161 5.53 10.67 -17.14
N PRO A 162 6.18 9.54 -16.86
CA PRO A 162 6.82 9.27 -15.59
C PRO A 162 8.12 10.09 -15.49
N VAL A 163 7.99 11.35 -15.12
CA VAL A 163 9.12 12.25 -14.85
C VAL A 163 9.41 12.22 -13.37
N ASP A 164 10.67 12.42 -12.97
CA ASP A 164 11.07 12.48 -11.55
C ASP A 164 10.25 13.53 -10.79
N PHE A 165 9.95 13.22 -9.54
CA PHE A 165 9.24 14.14 -8.65
C PHE A 165 10.06 15.40 -8.39
N ILE A 166 9.38 16.52 -8.18
CA ILE A 166 10.00 17.78 -7.81
C ILE A 166 10.59 17.64 -6.41
N LYS A 167 11.90 17.84 -6.27
CA LYS A 167 12.56 17.76 -4.96
C LYS A 167 12.03 18.83 -4.02
N LEU A 168 11.48 18.38 -2.89
CA LEU A 168 11.01 19.26 -1.82
C LEU A 168 12.21 19.79 -1.03
N SER A 169 12.28 21.11 -0.85
CA SER A 169 13.28 21.76 -0.01
C SER A 169 12.82 21.80 1.45
N LEU A 170 13.02 20.70 2.18
CA LEU A 170 12.67 20.56 3.60
C LEU A 170 13.95 20.47 4.45
N SER A 171 13.89 20.95 5.70
CA SER A 171 14.96 20.72 6.67
C SER A 171 15.01 19.25 7.08
N THR A 172 16.17 18.78 7.58
CA THR A 172 16.33 17.39 8.02
C THR A 172 15.30 16.98 9.07
N GLU A 173 14.99 17.87 10.02
CA GLU A 173 13.99 17.61 11.06
C GLU A 173 12.58 17.46 10.47
N GLN A 174 12.23 18.29 9.48
CA GLN A 174 10.96 18.20 8.77
C GLN A 174 10.87 16.90 7.97
N TRP A 175 11.96 16.47 7.33
CA TRP A 175 12.00 15.19 6.61
C TRP A 175 11.72 14.02 7.54
N ILE A 176 12.38 13.95 8.71
CA ILE A 176 12.15 12.87 9.69
C ILE A 176 10.70 12.85 10.16
N LEU A 177 10.17 14.03 10.53
CA LEU A 177 8.79 14.13 11.02
C LEU A 177 7.75 13.69 9.96
N PHE A 178 7.87 14.22 8.75
CA PHE A 178 6.95 13.89 7.67
C PHE A 178 7.08 12.43 7.20
N ARG A 179 8.29 11.87 7.17
CA ARG A 179 8.51 10.45 6.91
C ARG A 179 7.86 9.55 7.97
N LEU A 180 7.97 9.95 9.23
CA LEU A 180 7.31 9.22 10.33
C LEU A 180 5.78 9.23 10.17
N LEU A 181 5.20 10.39 9.91
CA LEU A 181 3.76 10.54 9.70
C LEU A 181 3.29 9.81 8.43
N ALA A 182 3.99 9.97 7.33
CA ALA A 182 3.66 9.32 6.06
C ALA A 182 3.76 7.79 6.16
N SER A 183 4.80 7.27 6.82
CA SER A 183 4.95 5.84 7.07
C SER A 183 3.86 5.31 7.99
N PHE A 184 3.49 6.06 9.03
CA PHE A 184 2.37 5.69 9.90
C PHE A 184 1.06 5.61 9.10
N CYS A 185 0.73 6.63 8.33
CA CYS A 185 -0.48 6.68 7.50
C CYS A 185 -0.50 5.56 6.45
N GLY A 186 0.64 5.30 5.80
CA GLY A 186 0.80 4.23 4.82
C GLY A 186 0.49 2.86 5.40
N VAL A 187 1.17 2.50 6.50
CA VAL A 187 0.99 1.19 7.15
C VAL A 187 -0.38 1.06 7.79
N PHE A 188 -0.91 2.12 8.41
CA PHE A 188 -2.26 2.12 8.98
C PHE A 188 -3.32 1.84 7.91
N GLY A 189 -3.27 2.57 6.79
CA GLY A 189 -4.23 2.41 5.71
C GLY A 189 -4.19 1.01 5.11
N PHE A 190 -3.00 0.47 4.82
CA PHE A 190 -2.89 -0.92 4.34
C PHE A 190 -3.38 -1.94 5.37
N SER A 191 -3.10 -1.74 6.66
CA SER A 191 -3.61 -2.63 7.72
C SER A 191 -5.14 -2.70 7.74
N ILE A 192 -5.80 -1.56 7.58
CA ILE A 192 -7.27 -1.49 7.48
C ILE A 192 -7.76 -2.17 6.19
N MET A 193 -7.08 -1.97 5.06
CA MET A 193 -7.42 -2.64 3.80
C MET A 193 -7.32 -4.17 3.90
N PHE A 194 -6.41 -4.69 4.70
CA PHE A 194 -6.29 -6.12 5.01
C PHE A 194 -7.22 -6.60 6.14
N ASN A 195 -8.24 -5.81 6.46
CA ASN A 195 -9.28 -6.16 7.43
C ASN A 195 -8.77 -6.36 8.86
N SER A 196 -7.70 -5.67 9.24
CA SER A 196 -7.14 -5.75 10.59
C SER A 196 -7.93 -4.90 11.58
N PRO A 197 -8.12 -5.36 12.84
CA PRO A 197 -8.71 -4.53 13.89
C PRO A 197 -7.91 -3.23 14.08
N VAL A 198 -8.60 -2.12 14.36
CA VAL A 198 -7.98 -0.79 14.50
C VAL A 198 -6.82 -0.79 15.50
N ARG A 199 -6.94 -1.48 16.62
CA ARG A 199 -5.87 -1.58 17.63
C ARG A 199 -4.59 -2.20 17.07
N LEU A 200 -4.73 -3.27 16.26
CA LEU A 200 -3.60 -3.91 15.61
C LEU A 200 -3.02 -3.02 14.51
N ALA A 201 -3.89 -2.36 13.73
CA ALA A 201 -3.49 -1.42 12.68
C ALA A 201 -2.66 -0.26 13.23
N VAL A 202 -3.07 0.33 14.35
CA VAL A 202 -2.31 1.40 15.02
C VAL A 202 -0.96 0.90 15.54
N ALA A 203 -0.93 -0.28 16.16
CA ALA A 203 0.32 -0.86 16.66
C ALA A 203 1.29 -1.18 15.52
N ALA A 204 0.81 -1.79 14.43
CA ALA A 204 1.60 -2.06 13.24
C ALA A 204 2.09 -0.77 12.57
N ALA A 205 1.23 0.26 12.49
CA ALA A 205 1.58 1.57 11.95
C ALA A 205 2.70 2.26 12.75
N GLY A 206 2.65 2.17 14.08
CA GLY A 206 3.71 2.68 14.94
C GLY A 206 5.07 1.99 14.70
N ILE A 207 5.06 0.65 14.61
CA ILE A 207 6.27 -0.12 14.27
C ILE A 207 6.78 0.24 12.87
N GLY A 208 5.87 0.30 11.89
CA GLY A 208 6.20 0.63 10.50
C GLY A 208 6.74 2.04 10.35
N ALA A 209 6.17 3.00 11.07
CA ALA A 209 6.66 4.38 11.10
C ALA A 209 8.12 4.44 11.54
N VAL A 210 8.47 3.80 12.66
CA VAL A 210 9.84 3.77 13.17
C VAL A 210 10.79 3.04 12.22
N ALA A 211 10.43 1.83 11.81
CA ALA A 211 11.30 0.98 10.99
C ALA A 211 11.54 1.55 9.58
N ASN A 212 10.51 2.10 8.93
CA ASN A 212 10.63 2.67 7.60
C ASN A 212 11.36 4.02 7.61
N THR A 213 11.09 4.87 8.60
CA THR A 213 11.83 6.12 8.76
C THR A 213 13.31 5.84 9.01
N LEU A 214 13.63 4.89 9.92
CA LEU A 214 15.01 4.47 10.14
C LEU A 214 15.67 4.01 8.83
N ARG A 215 14.99 3.18 8.04
CA ARG A 215 15.49 2.72 6.73
C ARG A 215 15.85 3.89 5.80
N LEU A 216 14.96 4.87 5.69
CA LEU A 216 15.16 6.02 4.80
C LEU A 216 16.28 6.93 5.28
N GLU A 217 16.37 7.18 6.59
CA GLU A 217 17.46 8.00 7.16
C GLU A 217 18.83 7.31 7.05
N LEU A 218 18.89 5.98 7.14
CA LEU A 218 20.12 5.22 6.92
C LEU A 218 20.63 5.36 5.48
N VAL A 219 19.72 5.44 4.50
CA VAL A 219 20.12 5.71 3.11
C VAL A 219 20.60 7.13 2.92
N ASP A 220 19.85 8.12 3.42
CA ASP A 220 20.08 9.53 3.11
C ASP A 220 21.19 10.16 3.97
N LEU A 221 21.26 9.83 5.26
CA LEU A 221 22.25 10.41 6.18
C LEU A 221 23.51 9.57 6.31
N ALA A 222 23.39 8.25 6.37
CA ALA A 222 24.53 7.36 6.56
C ALA A 222 25.08 6.80 5.25
N ASN A 223 24.48 7.14 4.08
CA ASN A 223 24.87 6.63 2.76
C ASN A 223 24.96 5.10 2.69
N ILE A 224 24.13 4.39 3.46
CA ILE A 224 24.07 2.94 3.45
C ILE A 224 23.34 2.48 2.17
N PRO A 225 23.82 1.44 1.48
CA PRO A 225 23.15 0.90 0.31
C PRO A 225 21.69 0.56 0.62
N PRO A 226 20.71 0.87 -0.28
CA PRO A 226 19.28 0.68 -0.04
C PRO A 226 18.90 -0.73 0.40
N ALA A 227 19.58 -1.76 -0.13
CA ALA A 227 19.35 -3.15 0.25
C ALA A 227 19.73 -3.43 1.71
N ALA A 228 20.87 -2.91 2.18
CA ALA A 228 21.29 -3.07 3.58
C ALA A 228 20.39 -2.28 4.52
N ALA A 229 20.01 -1.06 4.15
CA ALA A 229 19.05 -0.26 4.92
C ALA A 229 17.67 -0.95 5.02
N ALA A 230 17.18 -1.57 3.93
CA ALA A 230 15.95 -2.35 3.93
C ALA A 230 16.04 -3.56 4.87
N PHE A 231 17.18 -4.27 4.89
CA PHE A 231 17.42 -5.37 5.82
C PHE A 231 17.36 -4.90 7.29
N ILE A 232 18.05 -3.79 7.61
CA ILE A 232 18.05 -3.21 8.97
C ILE A 232 16.63 -2.78 9.37
N GLY A 233 15.90 -2.12 8.47
CA GLY A 233 14.53 -1.71 8.69
C GLY A 233 13.60 -2.91 8.95
N ALA A 234 13.70 -3.97 8.14
CA ALA A 234 12.92 -5.19 8.31
C ALA A 234 13.27 -5.93 9.62
N LEU A 235 14.56 -5.99 9.98
CA LEU A 235 15.02 -6.57 11.24
C LEU A 235 14.44 -5.78 12.44
N THR A 236 14.50 -4.47 12.39
CA THR A 236 13.92 -3.58 13.42
C THR A 236 12.42 -3.81 13.56
N ALA A 237 11.68 -3.86 12.44
CA ALA A 237 10.26 -4.16 12.44
C ALA A 237 9.96 -5.52 13.08
N GLY A 238 10.74 -6.55 12.73
CA GLY A 238 10.60 -7.90 13.26
C GLY A 238 10.85 -7.98 14.77
N LEU A 239 11.88 -7.31 15.26
CA LEU A 239 12.19 -7.24 16.69
C LEU A 239 11.10 -6.51 17.47
N LEU A 240 10.66 -5.35 17.01
CA LEU A 240 9.57 -4.58 17.64
C LEU A 240 8.25 -5.38 17.62
N ALA A 241 7.92 -6.04 16.53
CA ALA A 241 6.74 -6.91 16.43
C ALA A 241 6.83 -8.10 17.41
N SER A 242 8.03 -8.65 17.62
CA SER A 242 8.26 -9.73 18.58
C SER A 242 8.04 -9.28 20.04
N LEU A 243 8.47 -8.05 20.37
CA LEU A 243 8.23 -7.47 21.69
C LEU A 243 6.72 -7.22 21.94
N LEU A 244 6.02 -6.76 20.90
CA LEU A 244 4.58 -6.51 20.99
C LEU A 244 3.77 -7.80 21.16
N LYS A 245 4.18 -8.90 20.52
CA LYS A 245 3.55 -10.22 20.70
C LYS A 245 3.50 -10.63 22.15
N ASN A 246 4.60 -10.44 22.87
CA ASN A 246 4.71 -10.86 24.25
C ASN A 246 3.83 -10.05 25.22
N LYS A 247 3.49 -8.80 24.84
CA LYS A 247 2.67 -7.90 25.65
C LYS A 247 1.19 -7.91 25.27
N VAL A 248 0.85 -8.12 24.02
CA VAL A 248 -0.50 -7.89 23.49
C VAL A 248 -1.13 -9.16 22.88
N GLY A 249 -0.38 -10.26 22.75
CA GLY A 249 -0.88 -11.56 22.28
C GLY A 249 -1.15 -11.67 20.77
N TYR A 250 -0.78 -10.66 19.98
CA TYR A 250 -0.99 -10.69 18.51
C TYR A 250 0.11 -11.48 17.77
N PRO A 251 -0.25 -12.15 16.65
CA PRO A 251 0.73 -12.90 15.86
C PRO A 251 1.79 -11.97 15.24
N ARG A 252 3.06 -12.37 15.26
CA ARG A 252 4.20 -11.59 14.69
C ARG A 252 4.00 -11.27 13.21
N ILE A 253 3.42 -12.20 12.46
CA ILE A 253 3.20 -12.08 11.01
C ILE A 253 2.32 -10.87 10.70
N SER A 254 1.29 -10.60 11.48
CA SER A 254 0.40 -9.45 11.24
C SER A 254 1.15 -8.12 11.27
N CYS A 255 2.08 -7.93 12.19
CA CYS A 255 2.88 -6.70 12.25
C CYS A 255 3.90 -6.62 11.11
N LEU A 256 4.58 -7.73 10.77
CA LEU A 256 5.57 -7.78 9.70
C LEU A 256 4.96 -7.51 8.32
N LEU A 257 3.76 -8.04 8.07
CA LEU A 257 3.05 -7.87 6.80
C LEU A 257 2.76 -6.40 6.47
N TYR A 258 2.47 -5.60 7.49
CA TYR A 258 2.08 -4.20 7.31
C TYR A 258 3.27 -3.23 7.38
N THR A 259 4.38 -3.67 7.99
CA THR A 259 5.59 -2.85 8.16
C THR A 259 6.65 -3.14 7.13
N SER A 260 6.49 -4.20 6.33
CA SER A 260 7.44 -4.51 5.26
C SER A 260 7.47 -3.36 4.27
N PRO A 261 8.65 -2.74 4.05
CA PRO A 261 8.78 -1.74 3.00
C PRO A 261 8.49 -2.42 1.67
N SER A 262 7.46 -1.93 0.99
CA SER A 262 7.29 -2.24 -0.42
C SER A 262 8.51 -1.71 -1.17
N PRO A 263 9.17 -2.51 -2.03
CA PRO A 263 10.27 -1.99 -2.83
C PRO A 263 9.81 -0.88 -3.76
#